data_5b98a34a9464ea471022d438a5fa4a06
#
_entry.id   5b98a34a9464ea471022d438a5fa4a06
#
_cell.length_a   1.000
_cell.length_b   1.000
_cell.length_c   1.000
_cell.angle_alpha   90.00
_cell.angle_beta   90.00
_cell.angle_gamma   90.00
#
_symmetry.space_group_name_H-M   'P 1'
#
loop_
_entity.id
_entity.type
_entity.pdbx_description
1 polymer ?
#
loop_
_entity_poly.entity_id
_entity_poly.type
_entity_poly.pdbx_seq_one_letter_code
_entity_poly.pdbx_strand_id
1 'polypeptide(L)'
;MIVAIIRGFEPDICLRLAEAYYKGGIDMVEVTFNQKAPETWNDTASAIRSIKKEFTGTLKVGAGTVLTEEQLKICEDAGGEFMVTPNVNTALIRKCVADGLVAMPGAMTPSEAVEAFQAGAHYVKIFPAGTLGPGYIKAIKAPLSHIPMLAVGGIGPDNIADFIKVIKWFFI
;
A
#
# COMPACT_ATOMS: atom_id res chain seq x y z
N MET A 1 -11.17 -6.14 -0.58
CA MET A 1 -10.60 -4.80 -0.87
C MET A 1 -9.46 -4.98 -1.85
N ILE A 2 -9.45 -4.21 -2.90
CA ILE A 2 -8.38 -4.16 -3.88
C ILE A 2 -7.79 -2.76 -3.83
N VAL A 3 -6.45 -2.65 -3.82
CA VAL A 3 -5.76 -1.37 -3.92
C VAL A 3 -4.98 -1.36 -5.23
N ALA A 4 -5.25 -0.41 -6.11
CA ALA A 4 -4.52 -0.28 -7.37
C ALA A 4 -3.22 0.52 -7.16
N ILE A 5 -2.12 0.05 -7.74
CA ILE A 5 -0.81 0.70 -7.64
C ILE A 5 -0.58 1.56 -8.88
N ILE A 6 -0.31 2.84 -8.66
CA ILE A 6 0.09 3.80 -9.69
C ILE A 6 1.57 4.11 -9.51
N ARG A 7 2.39 3.72 -10.48
CA ARG A 7 3.85 3.83 -10.40
C ARG A 7 4.45 4.42 -11.66
N GLY A 8 5.24 5.50 -11.50
CA GLY A 8 6.06 6.06 -12.57
C GLY A 8 5.29 6.85 -13.62
N PHE A 9 4.18 7.45 -13.24
CA PHE A 9 3.36 8.32 -14.10
C PHE A 9 3.35 9.75 -13.59
N GLU A 10 3.18 10.69 -14.52
CA GLU A 10 2.96 12.10 -14.22
C GLU A 10 1.61 12.32 -13.47
N PRO A 11 1.47 13.41 -12.69
CA PRO A 11 0.28 13.64 -11.85
C PRO A 11 -1.05 13.60 -12.60
N ASP A 12 -1.12 14.16 -13.80
CA ASP A 12 -2.35 14.16 -14.62
C ASP A 12 -2.73 12.75 -15.08
N ILE A 13 -1.75 11.92 -15.39
CA ILE A 13 -1.98 10.52 -15.74
C ILE A 13 -2.43 9.72 -14.49
N CYS A 14 -1.83 10.00 -13.33
CA CYS A 14 -2.25 9.39 -12.06
C CYS A 14 -3.73 9.67 -11.77
N LEU A 15 -4.20 10.90 -11.98
CA LEU A 15 -5.60 11.26 -11.78
C LEU A 15 -6.53 10.50 -12.75
N ARG A 16 -6.16 10.42 -14.02
CA ARG A 16 -6.95 9.67 -15.04
C ARG A 16 -6.99 8.17 -14.75
N LEU A 17 -5.89 7.59 -14.26
CA LEU A 17 -5.85 6.19 -13.84
C LEU A 17 -6.74 5.97 -12.61
N ALA A 18 -6.69 6.85 -11.62
CA ALA A 18 -7.56 6.79 -10.45
C ALA A 18 -9.04 6.83 -10.84
N GLU A 19 -9.42 7.69 -11.80
CA GLU A 19 -10.78 7.76 -12.35
C GLU A 19 -11.19 6.44 -13.02
N ALA A 20 -10.31 5.85 -13.83
CA ALA A 20 -10.57 4.58 -14.49
C ALA A 20 -10.75 3.43 -13.48
N TYR A 21 -9.89 3.38 -12.45
CA TYR A 21 -10.00 2.40 -11.37
C TYR A 21 -11.29 2.57 -10.57
N TYR A 22 -11.66 3.80 -10.23
CA TYR A 22 -12.90 4.09 -9.52
C TYR A 22 -14.14 3.67 -10.32
N LYS A 23 -14.17 3.96 -11.62
CA LYS A 23 -15.23 3.48 -12.52
C LYS A 23 -15.27 1.95 -12.62
N GLY A 24 -14.14 1.29 -12.44
CA GLY A 24 -14.01 -0.17 -12.36
C GLY A 24 -14.38 -0.77 -10.99
N GLY A 25 -14.79 0.05 -10.01
CA GLY A 25 -15.18 -0.41 -8.68
C GLY A 25 -14.03 -0.55 -7.69
N ILE A 26 -12.85 0.03 -7.98
CA ILE A 26 -11.72 0.12 -7.05
C ILE A 26 -11.82 1.45 -6.30
N ASP A 27 -11.83 1.40 -4.98
CA ASP A 27 -12.00 2.53 -4.09
C ASP A 27 -10.74 2.93 -3.30
N MET A 28 -9.61 2.29 -3.63
CA MET A 28 -8.31 2.62 -3.03
C MET A 28 -7.19 2.61 -4.07
N VAL A 29 -6.36 3.66 -4.05
CA VAL A 29 -5.19 3.78 -4.94
C VAL A 29 -3.93 4.18 -4.18
N GLU A 30 -2.79 3.58 -4.54
CA GLU A 30 -1.47 3.88 -4.03
C GLU A 30 -0.68 4.62 -5.11
N VAL A 31 -0.13 5.81 -4.82
CA VAL A 31 0.83 6.51 -5.68
C VAL A 31 2.22 6.32 -5.11
N THR A 32 3.15 5.75 -5.90
CA THR A 32 4.45 5.34 -5.36
C THR A 32 5.52 6.40 -5.52
N PHE A 33 6.35 6.59 -4.49
CA PHE A 33 7.58 7.37 -4.58
C PHE A 33 8.63 6.68 -5.45
N ASN A 34 9.31 7.46 -6.29
CA ASN A 34 10.49 7.00 -7.02
C ASN A 34 11.75 7.25 -6.18
N GLN A 35 12.36 6.18 -5.67
CA GLN A 35 13.56 6.29 -4.83
C GLN A 35 14.83 6.70 -5.61
N LYS A 36 14.83 6.52 -6.93
CA LYS A 36 15.96 6.91 -7.80
C LYS A 36 15.92 8.38 -8.24
N ALA A 37 14.79 9.04 -8.05
CA ALA A 37 14.55 10.41 -8.50
C ALA A 37 13.83 11.22 -7.41
N PRO A 38 14.52 11.61 -6.31
CA PRO A 38 13.91 12.36 -5.21
C PRO A 38 13.28 13.69 -5.64
N GLU A 39 13.79 14.29 -6.72
CA GLU A 39 13.23 15.49 -7.33
C GLU A 39 11.78 15.33 -7.78
N THR A 40 11.30 14.09 -8.03
CA THR A 40 9.93 13.79 -8.44
C THR A 40 8.97 13.54 -7.26
N TRP A 41 9.42 13.63 -6.02
CA TRP A 41 8.53 13.39 -4.86
C TRP A 41 7.41 14.41 -4.77
N ASN A 42 7.63 15.64 -5.26
CA ASN A 42 6.59 16.66 -5.38
C ASN A 42 5.51 16.28 -6.39
N ASP A 43 5.83 15.50 -7.42
CA ASP A 43 4.85 15.00 -8.39
C ASP A 43 3.96 13.94 -7.73
N THR A 44 4.54 13.04 -6.90
CA THR A 44 3.78 12.10 -6.08
C THR A 44 2.81 12.84 -5.15
N ALA A 45 3.26 13.91 -4.47
CA ALA A 45 2.41 14.74 -3.63
C ALA A 45 1.29 15.42 -4.43
N SER A 46 1.61 15.94 -5.60
CA SER A 46 0.65 16.59 -6.51
C SER A 46 -0.42 15.61 -7.00
N ALA A 47 -0.02 14.40 -7.35
CA ALA A 47 -0.94 13.33 -7.74
C ALA A 47 -1.90 12.95 -6.59
N ILE A 48 -1.36 12.72 -5.38
CA ILE A 48 -2.17 12.40 -4.18
C ILE A 48 -3.18 13.53 -3.91
N ARG A 49 -2.72 14.80 -3.94
CA ARG A 49 -3.56 15.97 -3.69
C ARG A 49 -4.69 16.12 -4.71
N SER A 50 -4.39 15.89 -5.99
CA SER A 50 -5.37 15.97 -7.09
C SER A 50 -6.43 14.85 -6.96
N ILE A 51 -6.01 13.62 -6.69
CA ILE A 51 -6.90 12.47 -6.49
C ILE A 51 -7.77 12.71 -5.24
N LYS A 52 -7.17 13.14 -4.12
CA LYS A 52 -7.92 13.44 -2.89
C LYS A 52 -8.99 14.50 -3.09
N LYS A 53 -8.68 15.55 -3.85
CA LYS A 53 -9.61 16.64 -4.16
C LYS A 53 -10.76 16.16 -5.04
N GLU A 54 -10.47 15.42 -6.10
CA GLU A 54 -11.48 14.96 -7.07
C GLU A 54 -12.44 13.95 -6.46
N PHE A 55 -11.92 13.02 -5.66
CA PHE A 55 -12.68 11.89 -5.10
C PHE A 55 -12.95 12.02 -3.61
N THR A 56 -13.22 13.24 -3.12
CA THR A 56 -13.46 13.50 -1.71
C THR A 56 -14.51 12.53 -1.12
N GLY A 57 -14.07 11.69 -0.17
CA GLY A 57 -14.92 10.75 0.56
C GLY A 57 -15.32 9.46 -0.18
N THR A 58 -14.94 9.29 -1.44
CA THR A 58 -15.35 8.13 -2.24
C THR A 58 -14.19 7.21 -2.65
N LEU A 59 -13.00 7.76 -2.90
CA LEU A 59 -11.80 7.00 -3.20
C LEU A 59 -10.71 7.37 -2.20
N LYS A 60 -10.08 6.37 -1.59
CA LYS A 60 -8.96 6.55 -0.68
C LYS A 60 -7.65 6.56 -1.45
N VAL A 61 -6.79 7.53 -1.15
CA VAL A 61 -5.48 7.64 -1.75
C VAL A 61 -4.39 7.66 -0.69
N GLY A 62 -3.27 7.00 -0.95
CA GLY A 62 -2.10 7.01 -0.09
C GLY A 62 -0.81 6.84 -0.87
N ALA A 63 0.31 6.85 -0.15
CA ALA A 63 1.64 6.73 -0.74
C ALA A 63 2.22 5.34 -0.60
N GLY A 64 2.89 4.89 -1.66
CA GLY A 64 3.65 3.65 -1.69
C GLY A 64 5.15 3.86 -1.79
N THR A 65 5.88 2.81 -1.42
CA THR A 65 7.35 2.82 -1.39
C THR A 65 7.90 3.95 -0.48
N VAL A 66 7.20 4.18 0.63
CA VAL A 66 7.61 5.14 1.66
C VAL A 66 8.73 4.52 2.50
N LEU A 67 9.91 5.13 2.52
CA LEU A 67 11.07 4.62 3.25
C LEU A 67 11.58 5.58 4.32
N THR A 68 11.15 6.85 4.29
CA THR A 68 11.63 7.90 5.19
C THR A 68 10.47 8.67 5.82
N GLU A 69 10.74 9.33 6.95
CA GLU A 69 9.78 10.24 7.59
C GLU A 69 9.44 11.44 6.72
N GLU A 70 10.39 11.91 5.89
CA GLU A 70 10.16 12.98 4.93
C GLU A 70 9.09 12.57 3.90
N GLN A 71 9.19 11.36 3.33
CA GLN A 71 8.17 10.84 2.40
C GLN A 71 6.81 10.65 3.08
N LEU A 72 6.80 10.19 4.33
CA LEU A 72 5.56 10.10 5.12
C LEU A 72 4.94 11.48 5.30
N LYS A 73 5.73 12.49 5.67
CA LYS A 73 5.27 13.87 5.80
C LYS A 73 4.72 14.45 4.51
N ILE A 74 5.39 14.21 3.38
CA ILE A 74 4.91 14.60 2.05
C ILE A 74 3.54 13.98 1.74
N CYS A 75 3.36 12.69 2.07
CA CYS A 75 2.08 11.99 1.91
C CYS A 75 0.99 12.63 2.77
N GLU A 76 1.26 12.88 4.04
CA GLU A 76 0.35 13.51 5.00
C GLU A 76 -0.08 14.90 4.52
N ASP A 77 0.89 15.77 4.16
CA ASP A 77 0.65 17.15 3.71
C ASP A 77 -0.12 17.21 2.37
N ALA A 78 -0.06 16.14 1.58
CA ALA A 78 -0.85 15.98 0.37
C ALA A 78 -2.29 15.47 0.63
N GLY A 79 -2.62 15.10 1.87
CA GLY A 79 -3.91 14.55 2.26
C GLY A 79 -4.03 13.03 2.04
N GLY A 80 -2.88 12.33 1.95
CA GLY A 80 -2.85 10.87 1.89
C GLY A 80 -3.40 10.24 3.16
N GLU A 81 -4.07 9.11 3.02
CA GLU A 81 -4.78 8.43 4.12
C GLU A 81 -4.06 7.18 4.62
N PHE A 82 -3.09 6.69 3.85
CA PHE A 82 -2.32 5.49 4.21
C PHE A 82 -0.89 5.51 3.66
N MET A 83 -0.04 4.75 4.31
CA MET A 83 1.35 4.51 3.95
C MET A 83 1.58 3.04 3.63
N VAL A 84 2.25 2.75 2.52
CA VAL A 84 2.71 1.41 2.14
C VAL A 84 4.22 1.40 2.01
N THR A 85 4.89 0.44 2.66
CA THR A 85 6.34 0.27 2.55
C THR A 85 6.70 -1.10 1.98
N PRO A 86 7.89 -1.30 1.40
CA PRO A 86 8.34 -2.61 0.97
C PRO A 86 8.96 -3.46 2.10
N ASN A 87 9.23 -2.86 3.25
CA ASN A 87 9.98 -3.43 4.37
C ASN A 87 9.35 -3.08 5.71
N VAL A 88 9.88 -3.66 6.79
CA VAL A 88 9.54 -3.28 8.16
C VAL A 88 10.52 -2.20 8.66
N ASN A 89 9.97 -1.06 9.08
CA ASN A 89 10.65 -0.02 9.84
C ASN A 89 9.72 0.38 10.98
N THR A 90 10.01 -0.12 12.17
CA THR A 90 9.11 0.04 13.33
C THR A 90 8.96 1.50 13.79
N ALA A 91 10.01 2.34 13.62
CA ALA A 91 9.93 3.76 13.93
C ALA A 91 8.96 4.47 12.98
N LEU A 92 9.09 4.22 11.67
CA LEU A 92 8.24 4.80 10.64
C LEU A 92 6.78 4.32 10.78
N ILE A 93 6.56 3.05 11.14
CA ILE A 93 5.22 2.51 11.42
C ILE A 93 4.57 3.26 12.59
N ARG A 94 5.27 3.38 13.72
CA ARG A 94 4.75 4.09 14.90
C ARG A 94 4.43 5.55 14.61
N LYS A 95 5.31 6.22 13.84
CA LYS A 95 5.07 7.61 13.44
C LYS A 95 3.83 7.72 12.55
N CYS A 96 3.70 6.89 11.51
CA CYS A 96 2.53 6.85 10.63
C CYS A 96 1.21 6.69 11.42
N VAL A 97 1.20 5.78 12.41
CA VAL A 97 0.03 5.54 13.26
C VAL A 97 -0.24 6.74 14.18
N ALA A 98 0.81 7.36 14.75
CA ALA A 98 0.67 8.54 15.60
C ALA A 98 0.14 9.76 14.84
N ASP A 99 0.49 9.87 13.56
CA ASP A 99 -0.01 10.93 12.65
C ASP A 99 -1.44 10.62 12.12
N GLY A 100 -2.04 9.50 12.52
CA GLY A 100 -3.42 9.13 12.17
C GLY A 100 -3.59 8.47 10.79
N LEU A 101 -2.52 8.06 10.13
CA LEU A 101 -2.56 7.35 8.86
C LEU A 101 -2.63 5.83 9.04
N VAL A 102 -3.17 5.14 8.05
CA VAL A 102 -3.17 3.67 8.04
C VAL A 102 -1.79 3.16 7.60
N ALA A 103 -1.13 2.38 8.46
CA ALA A 103 0.17 1.79 8.17
C ALA A 103 0.03 0.38 7.58
N MET A 104 0.66 0.16 6.41
CA MET A 104 0.67 -1.12 5.67
C MET A 104 2.12 -1.51 5.30
N PRO A 105 2.99 -1.85 6.28
CA PRO A 105 4.37 -2.23 6.03
C PRO A 105 4.51 -3.58 5.35
N GLY A 106 5.57 -3.71 4.54
CA GLY A 106 5.94 -4.95 3.86
C GLY A 106 6.72 -5.90 4.76
N ALA A 107 6.36 -7.19 4.70
CA ALA A 107 7.04 -8.28 5.37
C ALA A 107 7.10 -9.50 4.44
N MET A 108 8.14 -10.29 4.56
CA MET A 108 8.29 -11.56 3.84
C MET A 108 8.22 -12.76 4.79
N THR A 109 8.64 -12.59 6.03
CA THR A 109 8.76 -13.67 7.03
C THR A 109 7.76 -13.54 8.17
N PRO A 110 7.48 -14.62 8.92
CA PRO A 110 6.66 -14.57 10.13
C PRO A 110 7.18 -13.57 11.17
N SER A 111 8.51 -13.50 11.36
CA SER A 111 9.15 -12.58 12.33
C SER A 111 8.88 -11.11 11.96
N GLU A 112 9.09 -10.76 10.69
CA GLU A 112 8.80 -9.41 10.20
C GLU A 112 7.31 -9.07 10.31
N ALA A 113 6.42 -10.02 10.03
CA ALA A 113 4.97 -9.80 10.16
C ALA A 113 4.56 -9.51 11.61
N VAL A 114 5.12 -10.24 12.57
CA VAL A 114 4.87 -10.02 14.00
C VAL A 114 5.46 -8.68 14.45
N GLU A 115 6.69 -8.36 14.04
CA GLU A 115 7.36 -7.10 14.36
C GLU A 115 6.56 -5.89 13.84
N ALA A 116 6.13 -5.94 12.59
CA ALA A 116 5.31 -4.90 11.98
C ALA A 116 3.99 -4.69 12.74
N PHE A 117 3.30 -5.79 13.06
CA PHE A 117 2.03 -5.74 13.79
C PHE A 117 2.20 -5.19 15.20
N GLN A 118 3.24 -5.60 15.93
CA GLN A 118 3.56 -5.10 17.28
C GLN A 118 3.97 -3.61 17.26
N ALA A 119 4.50 -3.11 16.13
CA ALA A 119 4.78 -1.69 15.94
C ALA A 119 3.51 -0.85 15.69
N GLY A 120 2.33 -1.48 15.52
CA GLY A 120 1.04 -0.83 15.32
C GLY A 120 0.52 -0.85 13.87
N ALA A 121 1.11 -1.67 12.99
CA ALA A 121 0.61 -1.80 11.62
C ALA A 121 -0.87 -2.23 11.61
N HIS A 122 -1.68 -1.55 10.81
CA HIS A 122 -3.10 -1.89 10.62
C HIS A 122 -3.26 -3.14 9.75
N TYR A 123 -2.38 -3.27 8.77
CA TYR A 123 -2.27 -4.44 7.88
C TYR A 123 -0.80 -4.73 7.64
N VAL A 124 -0.45 -6.00 7.43
CA VAL A 124 0.90 -6.42 7.03
C VAL A 124 0.87 -6.88 5.58
N LYS A 125 1.62 -6.21 4.74
CA LYS A 125 1.80 -6.51 3.33
C LYS A 125 2.75 -7.68 3.17
N ILE A 126 2.27 -8.84 2.72
CA ILE A 126 3.14 -9.97 2.34
C ILE A 126 3.68 -9.68 0.93
N PHE A 127 5.00 -9.52 0.84
CA PHE A 127 5.68 -9.08 -0.38
C PHE A 127 7.02 -9.81 -0.58
N PRO A 128 7.32 -10.27 -1.81
CA PRO A 128 6.50 -10.26 -3.03
C PRO A 128 5.56 -11.50 -3.13
N ALA A 129 4.26 -11.28 -3.04
CA ALA A 129 3.29 -12.37 -2.90
C ALA A 129 3.22 -13.31 -4.11
N GLY A 130 3.33 -12.77 -5.34
CA GLY A 130 3.31 -13.55 -6.56
C GLY A 130 4.44 -14.58 -6.64
N THR A 131 5.63 -14.21 -6.14
CA THR A 131 6.79 -15.12 -6.07
C THR A 131 6.62 -16.17 -4.96
N LEU A 132 6.08 -15.77 -3.81
CA LEU A 132 5.89 -16.66 -2.66
C LEU A 132 4.73 -17.65 -2.88
N GLY A 133 3.71 -17.23 -3.60
CA GLY A 133 2.53 -18.02 -3.91
C GLY A 133 1.47 -18.06 -2.79
N PRO A 134 0.21 -18.43 -3.14
CA PRO A 134 -0.89 -18.49 -2.18
C PRO A 134 -0.67 -19.56 -1.08
N GLY A 135 0.07 -20.63 -1.38
CA GLY A 135 0.43 -21.66 -0.40
C GLY A 135 1.25 -21.12 0.76
N TYR A 136 2.21 -20.24 0.48
CA TYR A 136 3.01 -19.57 1.50
C TYR A 136 2.14 -18.68 2.41
N ILE A 137 1.24 -17.88 1.80
CA ILE A 137 0.34 -17.00 2.57
C ILE A 137 -0.57 -17.83 3.47
N LYS A 138 -1.09 -18.95 2.99
CA LYS A 138 -1.90 -19.86 3.80
C LYS A 138 -1.11 -20.41 4.99
N ALA A 139 0.15 -20.80 4.77
CA ALA A 139 1.02 -21.36 5.82
C ALA A 139 1.36 -20.31 6.90
N ILE A 140 1.75 -19.08 6.51
CA ILE A 140 2.11 -18.02 7.46
C ILE A 140 0.87 -17.53 8.26
N LYS A 141 -0.31 -17.51 7.65
CA LYS A 141 -1.55 -17.12 8.31
C LYS A 141 -2.05 -18.15 9.33
N ALA A 142 -1.70 -19.40 9.20
CA ALA A 142 -2.18 -20.43 10.13
C ALA A 142 -1.83 -20.10 11.60
N PRO A 143 -0.56 -19.86 11.98
CA PRO A 143 -0.20 -19.44 13.33
C PRO A 143 -0.47 -17.95 13.61
N LEU A 144 -0.56 -17.09 12.59
CA LEU A 144 -0.68 -15.63 12.72
C LEU A 144 -2.05 -15.12 12.25
N SER A 145 -3.12 -15.87 12.52
CA SER A 145 -4.48 -15.58 12.05
C SER A 145 -5.04 -14.25 12.57
N HIS A 146 -4.51 -13.73 13.68
CA HIS A 146 -4.88 -12.46 14.28
C HIS A 146 -4.26 -11.24 13.57
N ILE A 147 -3.25 -11.44 12.71
CA ILE A 147 -2.61 -10.35 11.95
C ILE A 147 -3.38 -10.14 10.63
N PRO A 148 -3.94 -8.95 10.39
CA PRO A 148 -4.52 -8.61 9.10
C PRO A 148 -3.43 -8.55 8.03
N MET A 149 -3.50 -9.42 7.02
CA MET A 149 -2.48 -9.50 5.97
C MET A 149 -3.06 -9.11 4.61
N LEU A 150 -2.19 -8.54 3.76
CA LEU A 150 -2.45 -8.16 2.38
C LEU A 150 -1.48 -8.93 1.46
N ALA A 151 -1.93 -9.40 0.31
CA ALA A 151 -1.04 -9.97 -0.69
C ALA A 151 -0.67 -8.88 -1.72
N VAL A 152 0.63 -8.65 -1.93
CA VAL A 152 1.13 -7.57 -2.76
C VAL A 152 2.32 -8.00 -3.62
N GLY A 153 2.33 -7.53 -4.88
CA GLY A 153 3.44 -7.73 -5.81
C GLY A 153 3.32 -9.03 -6.62
N GLY A 154 3.21 -8.89 -7.94
CA GLY A 154 3.06 -9.98 -8.88
C GLY A 154 1.67 -10.65 -8.85
N ILE A 155 0.65 -9.89 -8.45
CA ILE A 155 -0.76 -10.30 -8.52
C ILE A 155 -1.43 -9.55 -9.65
N GLY A 156 -2.16 -10.27 -10.48
CA GLY A 156 -2.89 -9.73 -11.62
C GLY A 156 -4.05 -10.63 -12.01
N PRO A 157 -4.72 -10.34 -13.16
CA PRO A 157 -5.89 -11.10 -13.60
C PRO A 157 -5.67 -12.61 -13.71
N ASP A 158 -4.44 -13.03 -14.07
CA ASP A 158 -4.11 -14.44 -14.33
C ASP A 158 -4.01 -15.29 -13.08
N ASN A 159 -3.75 -14.69 -11.91
CA ASN A 159 -3.49 -15.43 -10.66
C ASN A 159 -4.30 -14.96 -9.44
N ILE A 160 -4.97 -13.83 -9.50
CA ILE A 160 -5.74 -13.26 -8.38
C ILE A 160 -6.77 -14.25 -7.81
N ALA A 161 -7.37 -15.09 -8.65
CA ALA A 161 -8.37 -16.08 -8.23
C ALA A 161 -7.83 -17.07 -7.18
N ASP A 162 -6.55 -17.43 -7.23
CA ASP A 162 -5.93 -18.33 -6.27
C ASP A 162 -5.60 -17.61 -4.95
N PHE A 163 -5.24 -16.33 -5.03
CA PHE A 163 -5.00 -15.52 -3.84
C PHE A 163 -6.29 -15.22 -3.07
N ILE A 164 -7.42 -14.98 -3.74
CA ILE A 164 -8.73 -14.74 -3.11
C ILE A 164 -9.14 -15.91 -2.18
N LYS A 165 -8.75 -17.14 -2.49
CA LYS A 165 -9.05 -18.33 -1.66
C LYS A 165 -8.35 -18.31 -0.29
N VAL A 166 -7.24 -17.59 -0.16
CA VAL A 166 -6.39 -17.61 1.04
C VAL A 166 -6.33 -16.26 1.76
N ILE A 167 -6.63 -15.15 1.08
CA ILE A 167 -6.58 -13.81 1.64
C ILE A 167 -7.69 -12.95 1.05
N LYS A 168 -8.16 -11.94 1.82
CA LYS A 168 -9.27 -11.07 1.40
C LYS A 168 -8.84 -9.71 0.83
N TRP A 169 -7.55 -9.40 0.88
CA TRP A 169 -7.01 -8.06 0.64
C TRP A 169 -5.81 -8.12 -0.30
N PHE A 170 -5.80 -7.30 -1.37
CA PHE A 170 -4.76 -7.35 -2.41
C PHE A 170 -4.37 -5.97 -2.90
N PHE A 171 -3.13 -5.87 -3.43
CA PHE A 171 -2.67 -4.77 -4.27
C PHE A 171 -2.34 -5.30 -5.68
N ILE A 172 -2.84 -4.62 -6.70
CA ILE A 172 -2.64 -4.92 -8.11
C ILE A 172 -2.08 -3.71 -8.85
#